data_395b52d8751eb3a7cb41f2cb97fcd4e3
#
_entry.id   395b52d8751eb3a7cb41f2cb97fcd4e3
#
_cell.length_a   1.000
_cell.length_b   1.000
_cell.length_c   1.000
_cell.angle_alpha   90.00
_cell.angle_beta   90.00
_cell.angle_gamma   90.00
#
_symmetry.space_group_name_H-M   'P 1'
#
loop_
_entity.id
_entity.type
_entity.pdbx_description
1 polymer ?
#
loop_
_entity_poly.entity_id
_entity_poly.type
_entity_poly.pdbx_seq_one_letter_code
_entity_poly.pdbx_strand_id
1 'polypeptide(L)'
;MAMTGQVARDLRTHLLRGDGQEEVTLATYSPSIGVDRRTALVGAVHLPRTGEREVHGNASFTGNYVVRVAAAAAHEQGGVVILHSHPGGTGWQGMSGPDADAEGSYAYLVHEITGLPLLGMTLAGGDGRWSARFWEPSRQAIWCESVRVIDDVLCVSWNESLRPTPRVRKSQVRTVSAWGPRKQADIARLRVLVVGAGSVGLEVALRLVASGVEQVGVMDFDSVELLNLDRLIGATRLDALLRTPKVEVGRRLMQRAATAEQPLIRAHDVSICEPAGLRLALDYDVVFSCVDRPWPRAVLNMLAYADLIPVVDGGLHIDPFPDEGMRNATWRSHVIRPGRPCLACNRQLDLGLVSADREGLLDDPEYIRRAGASVEPARQNVAMLSVSVVSSVLAQFVSLTTGPGGLGDPGPLQYILSTHSLVHRPYESDPNCYFEHSVAVGDQRLDLSGVHAVAEAERARRRQPFPRMRAIQLISALVGRASSALEHYAGRRLNL
;
A
#
# COMPACT_ATOMS: atom_id res chain seq x y z
N MET A 1 -2.97 13.38 2.02
CA MET A 1 -3.65 13.28 3.32
C MET A 1 -4.35 11.96 3.48
N ALA A 2 -4.52 11.49 4.73
CA ALA A 2 -5.33 10.31 5.02
C ALA A 2 -6.06 10.45 6.37
N MET A 3 -7.22 9.77 6.50
CA MET A 3 -7.97 9.61 7.74
C MET A 3 -8.76 8.29 7.71
N THR A 4 -9.15 7.83 8.88
CA THR A 4 -10.04 6.66 8.96
C THR A 4 -11.47 7.03 8.59
N GLY A 5 -12.27 6.02 8.21
CA GLY A 5 -13.71 6.21 7.97
C GLY A 5 -14.46 6.74 9.19
N GLN A 6 -14.03 6.35 10.40
CA GLN A 6 -14.64 6.86 11.64
C GLN A 6 -14.40 8.36 11.81
N VAL A 7 -13.14 8.82 11.69
CA VAL A 7 -12.81 10.26 11.76
C VAL A 7 -13.57 11.04 10.68
N ALA A 8 -13.66 10.49 9.45
CA ALA A 8 -14.42 11.15 8.38
C ALA A 8 -15.91 11.24 8.69
N ARG A 9 -16.52 10.24 9.33
CA ARG A 9 -17.94 10.29 9.77
C ARG A 9 -18.15 11.32 10.88
N ASP A 10 -17.28 11.34 11.87
CA ASP A 10 -17.38 12.29 12.99
C ASP A 10 -17.25 13.74 12.51
N LEU A 11 -16.29 14.01 11.63
CA LEU A 11 -16.13 15.31 10.99
C LEU A 11 -17.34 15.72 10.15
N ARG A 12 -17.88 14.80 9.34
CA ARG A 12 -19.09 15.09 8.54
C ARG A 12 -20.30 15.39 9.40
N THR A 13 -20.51 14.64 10.48
CA THR A 13 -21.62 14.84 11.40
C THR A 13 -21.57 16.22 12.03
N HIS A 14 -20.38 16.74 12.36
CA HIS A 14 -20.21 18.07 12.90
C HIS A 14 -20.29 19.17 11.83
N LEU A 15 -19.59 18.99 10.70
CA LEU A 15 -19.42 20.03 9.68
C LEU A 15 -20.65 20.23 8.77
N LEU A 16 -21.52 19.24 8.60
CA LEU A 16 -22.72 19.33 7.78
C LEU A 16 -23.93 19.66 8.64
N ARG A 17 -24.21 20.94 8.75
CA ARG A 17 -25.35 21.46 9.53
C ARG A 17 -26.66 21.29 8.78
N GLY A 18 -27.73 20.98 9.53
CA GLY A 18 -29.10 20.87 8.97
C GLY A 18 -29.70 22.20 8.49
N ASP A 19 -29.14 23.33 8.92
CA ASP A 19 -29.55 24.68 8.52
C ASP A 19 -28.82 25.20 7.26
N GLY A 20 -27.91 24.41 6.70
CA GLY A 20 -27.15 24.74 5.47
C GLY A 20 -26.12 25.83 5.65
N GLN A 21 -25.79 26.22 6.88
CA GLN A 21 -24.70 27.15 7.16
C GLN A 21 -23.34 26.42 7.18
N GLU A 22 -22.27 27.19 6.97
CA GLU A 22 -20.91 26.68 7.15
C GLU A 22 -20.62 26.37 8.61
N GLU A 23 -19.78 25.39 8.84
CA GLU A 23 -19.32 25.01 10.17
C GLU A 23 -17.79 24.83 10.16
N VAL A 24 -17.18 25.02 11.33
CA VAL A 24 -15.72 24.89 11.51
C VAL A 24 -15.39 24.03 12.72
N THR A 25 -14.35 23.25 12.61
CA THR A 25 -13.75 22.51 13.72
C THR A 25 -12.23 22.39 13.53
N LEU A 26 -11.53 21.99 14.58
CA LEU A 26 -10.12 21.71 14.53
C LEU A 26 -9.87 20.24 14.86
N ALA A 27 -8.77 19.72 14.29
CA ALA A 27 -8.28 18.39 14.58
C ALA A 27 -6.75 18.41 14.73
N THR A 28 -6.18 17.30 15.20
CA THR A 28 -4.73 17.07 15.14
C THR A 28 -4.38 16.12 14.01
N TYR A 29 -3.11 16.14 13.56
CA TYR A 29 -2.60 15.16 12.63
C TYR A 29 -1.20 14.69 13.02
N SER A 30 -0.85 13.46 12.67
CA SER A 30 0.49 12.93 12.76
C SER A 30 1.16 12.93 11.38
N PRO A 31 2.45 13.27 11.26
CA PRO A 31 3.18 13.16 9.99
C PRO A 31 3.51 11.70 9.67
N SER A 32 3.49 11.37 8.37
CA SER A 32 4.01 10.12 7.82
C SER A 32 4.80 10.48 6.57
N ILE A 33 6.14 10.35 6.66
CA ILE A 33 7.08 10.91 5.69
C ILE A 33 7.77 9.79 4.93
N GLY A 34 7.42 9.65 3.65
CA GLY A 34 8.09 8.80 2.68
C GLY A 34 9.35 9.43 2.09
N VAL A 35 9.76 8.93 0.93
CA VAL A 35 10.90 9.49 0.17
C VAL A 35 10.46 10.71 -0.65
N ASP A 36 9.39 10.54 -1.42
CA ASP A 36 8.84 11.55 -2.34
C ASP A 36 7.54 12.19 -1.81
N ARG A 37 6.97 11.67 -0.73
CA ARG A 37 5.63 12.04 -0.26
C ARG A 37 5.60 12.38 1.23
N ARG A 38 4.91 13.46 1.56
CA ARG A 38 4.50 13.79 2.93
C ARG A 38 3.01 13.53 3.07
N THR A 39 2.60 12.76 4.07
CA THR A 39 1.19 12.52 4.39
C THR A 39 0.89 13.04 5.79
N ALA A 40 -0.18 13.81 5.95
CA ALA A 40 -0.74 14.11 7.25
C ALA A 40 -1.87 13.11 7.53
N LEU A 41 -1.82 12.47 8.69
CA LEU A 41 -2.79 11.48 9.15
C LEU A 41 -3.70 12.16 10.17
N VAL A 42 -4.92 12.49 9.77
CA VAL A 42 -5.88 13.20 10.64
C VAL A 42 -6.37 12.26 11.73
N GLY A 43 -6.18 12.68 12.96
CA GLY A 43 -6.48 11.92 14.18
C GLY A 43 -7.63 12.52 15.00
N ALA A 44 -7.30 13.03 16.20
CA ALA A 44 -8.29 13.50 17.16
C ALA A 44 -9.03 14.77 16.68
N VAL A 45 -10.35 14.76 16.78
CA VAL A 45 -11.20 15.92 16.51
C VAL A 45 -11.44 16.67 17.80
N HIS A 46 -11.15 17.96 17.79
CA HIS A 46 -11.31 18.86 18.94
C HIS A 46 -12.47 19.82 18.69
N LEU A 47 -13.66 19.48 19.11
CA LEU A 47 -14.83 20.32 18.94
C LEU A 47 -14.68 21.68 19.64
N PRO A 48 -15.27 22.78 19.10
CA PRO A 48 -15.19 24.10 19.71
C PRO A 48 -15.97 24.13 21.03
N ARG A 49 -15.41 24.83 22.02
CA ARG A 49 -16.08 25.16 23.29
C ARG A 49 -16.91 26.42 23.14
N THR A 50 -17.75 26.70 24.13
CA THR A 50 -18.55 27.94 24.16
C THR A 50 -17.66 29.18 24.01
N GLY A 51 -17.95 30.02 23.03
CA GLY A 51 -17.18 31.24 22.72
C GLY A 51 -15.92 31.02 21.88
N GLU A 52 -15.62 29.78 21.46
CA GLU A 52 -14.47 29.51 20.58
C GLU A 52 -14.83 29.62 19.09
N ARG A 53 -16.11 29.59 18.73
CA ARG A 53 -16.61 29.78 17.37
C ARG A 53 -17.92 30.56 17.32
N GLU A 54 -18.17 31.20 16.16
CA GLU A 54 -19.43 31.88 15.83
C GLU A 54 -19.87 31.48 14.42
N VAL A 55 -21.17 31.38 14.20
CA VAL A 55 -21.79 31.01 12.91
C VAL A 55 -22.86 32.04 12.55
N HIS A 56 -22.62 32.79 11.48
CA HIS A 56 -23.51 33.82 10.96
C HIS A 56 -23.51 33.80 9.41
N GLY A 57 -23.91 32.64 8.84
CA GLY A 57 -23.75 32.38 7.41
C GLY A 57 -22.39 31.72 7.12
N ASN A 58 -21.31 32.40 7.45
CA ASN A 58 -19.96 31.86 7.49
C ASN A 58 -19.59 31.45 8.92
N ALA A 59 -18.69 30.50 9.08
CA ALA A 59 -18.17 30.10 10.38
C ALA A 59 -16.84 30.80 10.67
N SER A 60 -16.73 31.41 11.86
CA SER A 60 -15.49 31.98 12.38
C SER A 60 -15.02 31.27 13.64
N PHE A 61 -13.73 31.37 13.96
CA PHE A 61 -13.13 30.75 15.14
C PHE A 61 -12.11 31.68 15.80
N THR A 62 -11.87 31.48 17.08
CA THR A 62 -11.00 32.35 17.88
C THR A 62 -9.56 31.84 17.93
N GLY A 63 -8.60 32.75 18.14
CA GLY A 63 -7.19 32.38 18.35
C GLY A 63 -6.99 31.46 19.57
N ASN A 64 -7.80 31.62 20.62
CA ASN A 64 -7.73 30.75 21.79
C ASN A 64 -8.05 29.28 21.46
N TYR A 65 -8.97 29.05 20.53
CA TYR A 65 -9.26 27.71 20.05
C TYR A 65 -8.05 27.08 19.33
N VAL A 66 -7.42 27.85 18.45
CA VAL A 66 -6.22 27.39 17.72
C VAL A 66 -5.08 27.10 18.70
N VAL A 67 -4.81 27.98 19.67
CA VAL A 67 -3.75 27.79 20.68
C VAL A 67 -4.01 26.54 21.54
N ARG A 68 -5.25 26.35 21.96
CA ARG A 68 -5.65 25.15 22.76
C ARG A 68 -5.35 23.85 21.98
N VAL A 69 -5.73 23.80 20.69
CA VAL A 69 -5.52 22.60 19.88
C VAL A 69 -4.05 22.44 19.50
N ALA A 70 -3.34 23.54 19.23
CA ALA A 70 -1.91 23.52 18.97
C ALA A 70 -1.09 23.01 20.18
N ALA A 71 -1.48 23.39 21.40
CA ALA A 71 -0.85 22.87 22.61
C ALA A 71 -1.09 21.34 22.78
N ALA A 72 -2.30 20.85 22.49
CA ALA A 72 -2.59 19.43 22.48
C ALA A 72 -1.78 18.69 21.40
N ALA A 73 -1.74 19.22 20.18
CA ALA A 73 -0.96 18.68 19.08
C ALA A 73 0.54 18.60 19.40
N ALA A 74 1.11 19.65 19.98
CA ALA A 74 2.53 19.68 20.37
C ALA A 74 2.88 18.62 21.42
N HIS A 75 1.97 18.38 22.39
CA HIS A 75 2.14 17.31 23.37
C HIS A 75 2.20 15.92 22.72
N GLU A 76 1.46 15.71 21.65
CA GLU A 76 1.41 14.47 20.87
C GLU A 76 2.41 14.47 19.69
N GLN A 77 3.33 15.43 19.62
CA GLN A 77 4.28 15.61 18.49
C GLN A 77 3.57 15.65 17.13
N GLY A 78 2.36 16.17 17.10
CA GLY A 78 1.51 16.31 15.93
C GLY A 78 1.34 17.75 15.50
N GLY A 79 0.63 17.97 14.39
CA GLY A 79 0.26 19.29 13.87
C GLY A 79 -1.25 19.54 13.97
N VAL A 80 -1.66 20.75 13.60
CA VAL A 80 -3.05 21.23 13.66
C VAL A 80 -3.70 21.17 12.29
N VAL A 81 -4.97 20.79 12.26
CA VAL A 81 -5.86 20.88 11.09
C VAL A 81 -6.98 21.86 11.40
N ILE A 82 -7.20 22.85 10.52
CA ILE A 82 -8.41 23.66 10.49
C ILE A 82 -9.33 23.08 9.42
N LEU A 83 -10.56 22.76 9.80
CA LEU A 83 -11.55 22.15 8.89
C LEU A 83 -12.81 23.02 8.85
N HIS A 84 -13.31 23.30 7.65
CA HIS A 84 -14.60 23.93 7.45
C HIS A 84 -15.39 23.26 6.34
N SER A 85 -16.68 23.53 6.25
CA SER A 85 -17.58 23.00 5.22
C SER A 85 -18.01 24.05 4.23
N HIS A 86 -18.19 23.64 2.97
CA HIS A 86 -18.95 24.37 1.95
C HIS A 86 -20.24 23.60 1.66
N PRO A 87 -21.38 23.93 2.30
CA PRO A 87 -22.60 23.08 2.27
C PRO A 87 -23.11 22.74 0.88
N GLY A 88 -23.04 23.67 -0.07
CA GLY A 88 -23.43 23.47 -1.48
C GLY A 88 -22.27 23.06 -2.42
N GLY A 89 -21.06 22.92 -1.90
CA GLY A 89 -19.89 22.60 -2.70
C GLY A 89 -19.88 21.18 -3.24
N THR A 90 -19.26 20.97 -4.40
CA THR A 90 -19.01 19.65 -4.99
C THR A 90 -17.59 19.56 -5.52
N GLY A 91 -16.98 18.37 -5.47
CA GLY A 91 -15.63 18.14 -5.95
C GLY A 91 -14.55 18.74 -5.05
N TRP A 92 -13.36 18.97 -5.62
CA TRP A 92 -12.25 19.62 -4.93
C TRP A 92 -12.53 21.12 -4.78
N GLN A 93 -12.55 21.62 -3.54
CA GLN A 93 -12.89 23.03 -3.24
C GLN A 93 -11.64 23.89 -3.28
N GLY A 94 -11.76 25.08 -3.89
CA GLY A 94 -10.86 26.20 -3.68
C GLY A 94 -11.13 26.88 -2.33
N MET A 95 -10.41 27.97 -2.07
CA MET A 95 -10.62 28.83 -0.91
C MET A 95 -11.19 30.18 -1.36
N SER A 96 -12.07 30.77 -0.55
CA SER A 96 -12.37 32.17 -0.63
C SER A 96 -11.21 33.02 -0.09
N GLY A 97 -11.19 34.32 -0.37
CA GLY A 97 -10.21 35.24 0.23
C GLY A 97 -10.25 35.21 1.77
N PRO A 98 -11.42 35.34 2.39
CA PRO A 98 -11.58 35.20 3.85
C PRO A 98 -11.06 33.89 4.43
N ASP A 99 -11.30 32.73 3.77
CA ASP A 99 -10.77 31.44 4.24
C ASP A 99 -9.25 31.40 4.22
N ALA A 100 -8.66 31.92 3.13
CA ALA A 100 -7.21 31.98 2.96
C ALA A 100 -6.57 32.89 4.02
N ASP A 101 -7.18 34.03 4.31
CA ASP A 101 -6.70 34.95 5.33
C ASP A 101 -6.87 34.35 6.75
N ALA A 102 -7.99 33.69 7.04
CA ALA A 102 -8.24 33.05 8.32
C ALA A 102 -7.22 31.95 8.61
N GLU A 103 -7.05 30.99 7.70
CA GLU A 103 -6.11 29.89 7.88
C GLU A 103 -4.65 30.40 7.86
N GLY A 104 -4.27 31.21 6.84
CA GLY A 104 -2.91 31.70 6.66
C GLY A 104 -2.42 32.55 7.82
N SER A 105 -3.32 33.27 8.52
CA SER A 105 -2.95 34.11 9.67
C SER A 105 -2.39 33.28 10.84
N TYR A 106 -2.81 32.03 11.00
CA TYR A 106 -2.36 31.13 12.07
C TYR A 106 -1.18 30.23 11.67
N ALA A 107 -0.76 30.23 10.42
CA ALA A 107 0.29 29.32 9.93
C ALA A 107 1.60 29.46 10.71
N TYR A 108 2.06 30.71 10.94
CA TYR A 108 3.26 30.97 11.71
C TYR A 108 3.12 30.55 13.18
N LEU A 109 2.01 30.93 13.82
CA LEU A 109 1.76 30.59 15.23
C LEU A 109 1.74 29.08 15.47
N VAL A 110 1.03 28.33 14.62
CA VAL A 110 0.95 26.88 14.72
C VAL A 110 2.32 26.25 14.54
N HIS A 111 3.12 26.74 13.58
CA HIS A 111 4.47 26.24 13.36
C HIS A 111 5.37 26.49 14.57
N GLU A 112 5.34 27.68 15.18
CA GLU A 112 6.12 27.96 16.39
C GLU A 112 5.77 27.07 17.58
N ILE A 113 4.49 26.68 17.70
CA ILE A 113 4.04 25.81 18.82
C ILE A 113 4.34 24.33 18.55
N THR A 114 4.14 23.86 17.31
CA THR A 114 4.15 22.43 16.98
C THR A 114 5.40 21.97 16.23
N GLY A 115 6.15 22.87 15.62
CA GLY A 115 7.24 22.57 14.68
C GLY A 115 6.77 22.04 13.32
N LEU A 116 5.45 21.94 13.09
CA LEU A 116 4.84 21.38 11.89
C LEU A 116 3.97 22.44 11.16
N PRO A 117 3.78 22.30 9.82
CA PRO A 117 2.93 23.21 9.07
C PRO A 117 1.46 23.07 9.49
N LEU A 118 0.72 24.15 9.47
CA LEU A 118 -0.74 24.14 9.61
C LEU A 118 -1.36 23.44 8.41
N LEU A 119 -2.37 22.63 8.62
CA LEU A 119 -3.16 21.97 7.59
C LEU A 119 -4.54 22.62 7.52
N GLY A 120 -4.97 22.99 6.32
CA GLY A 120 -6.34 23.42 6.04
C GLY A 120 -7.09 22.32 5.28
N MET A 121 -8.36 22.10 5.62
CA MET A 121 -9.24 21.15 4.92
C MET A 121 -10.62 21.75 4.71
N THR A 122 -11.23 21.41 3.56
CA THR A 122 -12.60 21.82 3.25
C THR A 122 -13.43 20.61 2.85
N LEU A 123 -14.62 20.47 3.43
CA LEU A 123 -15.62 19.47 3.09
C LEU A 123 -16.64 20.05 2.12
N ALA A 124 -16.75 19.47 0.93
CA ALA A 124 -17.81 19.76 -0.02
C ALA A 124 -19.10 19.03 0.41
N GLY A 125 -20.12 19.77 0.86
CA GLY A 125 -21.35 19.18 1.41
C GLY A 125 -22.21 18.47 0.39
N GLY A 126 -22.17 18.88 -0.89
CA GLY A 126 -23.01 18.32 -1.95
C GLY A 126 -22.61 16.91 -2.41
N ASP A 127 -21.33 16.54 -2.35
CA ASP A 127 -20.85 15.21 -2.73
C ASP A 127 -19.93 14.53 -1.70
N GLY A 128 -19.68 15.19 -0.57
CA GLY A 128 -18.88 14.68 0.54
C GLY A 128 -17.38 14.56 0.23
N ARG A 129 -16.87 15.26 -0.79
CA ARG A 129 -15.44 15.26 -1.14
C ARG A 129 -14.65 16.20 -0.24
N TRP A 130 -13.40 15.85 -0.02
CA TRP A 130 -12.47 16.61 0.78
C TRP A 130 -11.41 17.28 -0.10
N SER A 131 -11.03 18.50 0.26
CA SER A 131 -9.84 19.18 -0.24
C SER A 131 -8.88 19.50 0.90
N ALA A 132 -7.58 19.61 0.61
CA ALA A 132 -6.59 19.87 1.64
C ALA A 132 -5.38 20.65 1.10
N ARG A 133 -4.75 21.39 2.00
CA ARG A 133 -3.57 22.23 1.76
C ARG A 133 -2.73 22.36 3.01
N PHE A 134 -1.41 22.34 2.87
CA PHE A 134 -0.50 22.75 3.92
C PHE A 134 -0.23 24.25 3.83
N TRP A 135 -0.09 24.88 4.96
CA TRP A 135 0.31 26.27 5.08
C TRP A 135 1.73 26.36 5.62
N GLU A 136 2.64 26.87 4.79
CA GLU A 136 3.99 27.19 5.24
C GLU A 136 3.95 28.40 6.20
N PRO A 137 4.95 28.55 7.10
CA PRO A 137 5.03 29.72 7.99
C PRO A 137 4.99 31.07 7.27
N SER A 138 5.39 31.08 5.98
CA SER A 138 5.33 32.23 5.07
C SER A 138 3.91 32.59 4.61
N ARG A 139 2.89 31.88 5.05
CA ARG A 139 1.49 31.96 4.58
C ARG A 139 1.29 31.48 3.14
N GLN A 140 2.21 30.71 2.59
CA GLN A 140 2.04 30.08 1.29
C GLN A 140 1.27 28.77 1.44
N ALA A 141 0.17 28.61 0.68
CA ALA A 141 -0.59 27.35 0.61
C ALA A 141 0.05 26.40 -0.39
N ILE A 142 0.29 25.16 0.03
CA ILE A 142 0.74 24.04 -0.81
C ILE A 142 -0.40 23.03 -0.88
N TRP A 143 -1.06 22.93 -2.04
CA TRP A 143 -2.18 22.04 -2.24
C TRP A 143 -1.77 20.57 -2.23
N CYS A 144 -2.58 19.75 -1.57
CA CYS A 144 -2.41 18.30 -1.59
C CYS A 144 -2.92 17.71 -2.90
N GLU A 145 -2.32 16.59 -3.36
CA GLU A 145 -2.78 15.84 -4.52
C GLU A 145 -4.10 15.09 -4.27
N SER A 146 -4.30 14.63 -3.03
CA SER A 146 -5.46 13.81 -2.66
C SER A 146 -5.75 13.80 -1.16
N VAL A 147 -7.00 13.47 -0.84
CA VAL A 147 -7.43 13.10 0.51
C VAL A 147 -8.02 11.69 0.45
N ARG A 148 -7.44 10.77 1.23
CA ARG A 148 -7.86 9.36 1.32
C ARG A 148 -8.66 9.14 2.60
N VAL A 149 -9.79 8.48 2.47
CA VAL A 149 -10.58 7.96 3.61
C VAL A 149 -10.50 6.44 3.56
N ILE A 150 -9.89 5.87 4.60
CA ILE A 150 -9.67 4.43 4.74
C ILE A 150 -10.82 3.83 5.53
N ASP A 151 -11.68 3.11 4.82
CA ASP A 151 -12.85 2.42 5.36
C ASP A 151 -13.06 1.10 4.61
N ASP A 152 -14.25 0.49 4.69
CA ASP A 152 -14.63 -0.71 3.92
C ASP A 152 -14.42 -0.51 2.41
N VAL A 153 -14.64 0.70 1.94
CA VAL A 153 -14.26 1.16 0.60
C VAL A 153 -13.25 2.29 0.74
N LEU A 154 -12.14 2.19 0.05
CA LEU A 154 -11.16 3.27 -0.06
C LEU A 154 -11.75 4.40 -0.90
N CYS A 155 -12.07 5.52 -0.26
CA CYS A 155 -12.54 6.71 -0.93
C CYS A 155 -11.40 7.72 -1.09
N VAL A 156 -11.20 8.21 -2.33
CA VAL A 156 -10.16 9.21 -2.62
C VAL A 156 -10.80 10.44 -3.27
N SER A 157 -10.54 11.61 -2.68
CA SER A 157 -10.80 12.89 -3.31
C SER A 157 -9.52 13.37 -3.99
N TRP A 158 -9.57 13.58 -5.30
CA TRP A 158 -8.43 13.97 -6.11
C TRP A 158 -8.44 15.46 -6.42
N ASN A 159 -7.27 16.09 -6.34
CA ASN A 159 -7.05 17.42 -6.89
C ASN A 159 -6.75 17.29 -8.38
N GLU A 160 -7.74 17.60 -9.22
CA GLU A 160 -7.64 17.43 -10.68
C GLU A 160 -6.53 18.30 -11.30
N SER A 161 -6.11 19.38 -10.65
CA SER A 161 -5.01 20.23 -11.13
C SER A 161 -3.65 19.58 -10.95
N LEU A 162 -3.47 18.77 -9.89
CA LEU A 162 -2.21 18.10 -9.57
C LEU A 162 -2.21 16.63 -10.03
N ARG A 163 -3.39 15.99 -10.03
CA ARG A 163 -3.58 14.59 -10.41
C ARG A 163 -4.78 14.46 -11.35
N PRO A 164 -4.66 14.89 -12.61
CA PRO A 164 -5.77 14.93 -13.55
C PRO A 164 -6.34 13.55 -13.85
N THR A 165 -7.62 13.52 -14.23
CA THR A 165 -8.32 12.30 -14.62
C THR A 165 -7.66 11.65 -15.82
N PRO A 166 -7.19 10.38 -15.74
CA PRO A 166 -6.57 9.69 -16.85
C PRO A 166 -7.55 9.45 -18.02
N ARG A 167 -7.04 9.50 -19.23
CA ARG A 167 -7.83 9.17 -20.43
C ARG A 167 -8.01 7.66 -20.56
N VAL A 168 -9.24 7.24 -20.76
CA VAL A 168 -9.57 5.84 -21.07
C VAL A 168 -9.08 5.48 -22.47
N ARG A 169 -8.28 4.43 -22.59
CA ARG A 169 -7.79 3.92 -23.88
C ARG A 169 -8.68 2.80 -24.43
N LYS A 170 -8.65 2.59 -25.76
CA LYS A 170 -9.39 1.50 -26.42
C LYS A 170 -9.06 0.12 -25.83
N SER A 171 -7.81 -0.10 -25.39
CA SER A 171 -7.36 -1.33 -24.74
C SER A 171 -8.05 -1.60 -23.38
N GLN A 172 -8.62 -0.59 -22.73
CA GLN A 172 -9.24 -0.67 -21.42
C GLN A 172 -10.77 -0.75 -21.45
N VAL A 173 -11.41 -0.72 -22.63
CA VAL A 173 -12.87 -0.63 -22.77
C VAL A 173 -13.60 -1.74 -22.00
N ARG A 174 -13.11 -2.97 -22.02
CA ARG A 174 -13.75 -4.09 -21.30
C ARG A 174 -13.65 -3.92 -19.78
N THR A 175 -12.52 -3.47 -19.27
CA THR A 175 -12.32 -3.18 -17.85
C THR A 175 -13.20 -2.03 -17.40
N VAL A 176 -13.22 -0.94 -18.18
CA VAL A 176 -14.07 0.23 -17.90
C VAL A 176 -15.55 -0.11 -17.93
N SER A 177 -16.00 -0.99 -18.84
CA SER A 177 -17.39 -1.41 -18.89
C SER A 177 -17.85 -2.21 -17.66
N ALA A 178 -16.92 -2.80 -16.89
CA ALA A 178 -17.26 -3.58 -15.72
C ALA A 178 -17.61 -2.71 -14.49
N TRP A 179 -16.94 -1.58 -14.28
CA TRP A 179 -17.14 -0.73 -13.10
C TRP A 179 -17.28 0.76 -13.38
N GLY A 180 -17.28 1.14 -14.66
CA GLY A 180 -17.51 2.51 -15.11
C GLY A 180 -16.27 3.38 -15.16
N PRO A 181 -16.30 4.49 -15.94
CA PRO A 181 -15.13 5.33 -16.20
C PRO A 181 -14.65 6.06 -14.92
N ARG A 182 -15.56 6.44 -14.03
CA ARG A 182 -15.21 7.15 -12.79
C ARG A 182 -14.37 6.26 -11.86
N LYS A 183 -14.81 5.02 -11.61
CA LYS A 183 -14.08 4.07 -10.78
C LYS A 183 -12.74 3.66 -11.42
N GLN A 184 -12.72 3.50 -12.75
CA GLN A 184 -11.47 3.26 -13.49
C GLN A 184 -10.48 4.41 -13.30
N ALA A 185 -10.92 5.66 -13.38
CA ALA A 185 -10.08 6.82 -13.19
C ALA A 185 -9.52 6.91 -11.75
N ASP A 186 -10.35 6.55 -10.75
CA ASP A 186 -9.90 6.50 -9.36
C ASP A 186 -8.83 5.41 -9.15
N ILE A 187 -9.05 4.20 -9.69
CA ILE A 187 -8.09 3.09 -9.63
C ILE A 187 -6.80 3.42 -10.39
N ALA A 188 -6.90 4.00 -11.58
CA ALA A 188 -5.75 4.32 -12.42
C ALA A 188 -4.78 5.31 -11.73
N ARG A 189 -5.32 6.25 -10.96
CA ARG A 189 -4.53 7.26 -10.23
C ARG A 189 -3.87 6.75 -8.95
N LEU A 190 -4.26 5.58 -8.42
CA LEU A 190 -3.62 5.01 -7.23
C LEU A 190 -2.16 4.67 -7.50
N ARG A 191 -1.33 4.90 -6.49
CA ARG A 191 0.05 4.38 -6.42
C ARG A 191 0.01 3.05 -5.70
N VAL A 192 0.34 1.97 -6.40
CA VAL A 192 0.26 0.61 -5.85
C VAL A 192 1.64 0.00 -5.77
N LEU A 193 2.01 -0.51 -4.58
CA LEU A 193 3.25 -1.24 -4.35
C LEU A 193 2.95 -2.73 -4.20
N VAL A 194 3.75 -3.57 -4.84
CA VAL A 194 3.76 -5.02 -4.62
C VAL A 194 5.07 -5.38 -3.92
N VAL A 195 4.97 -5.86 -2.68
CA VAL A 195 6.11 -6.31 -1.87
C VAL A 195 6.21 -7.83 -1.97
N GLY A 196 7.37 -8.31 -2.46
CA GLY A 196 7.61 -9.69 -2.84
C GLY A 196 7.43 -9.92 -4.35
N ALA A 197 8.53 -10.08 -5.10
CA ALA A 197 8.54 -10.35 -6.54
C ALA A 197 8.61 -11.86 -6.84
N GLY A 198 7.87 -12.65 -6.08
CA GLY A 198 7.72 -14.10 -6.28
C GLY A 198 6.62 -14.46 -7.28
N SER A 199 6.18 -15.73 -7.24
CA SER A 199 5.13 -16.29 -8.12
C SER A 199 3.79 -15.54 -8.02
N VAL A 200 3.41 -15.07 -6.84
CA VAL A 200 2.20 -14.28 -6.62
C VAL A 200 2.41 -12.83 -7.01
N GLY A 201 3.48 -12.20 -6.50
CA GLY A 201 3.65 -10.75 -6.64
C GLY A 201 3.86 -10.27 -8.06
N LEU A 202 4.64 -10.97 -8.89
CA LEU A 202 4.82 -10.58 -10.29
C LEU A 202 3.52 -10.72 -11.12
N GLU A 203 2.71 -11.73 -10.85
CA GLU A 203 1.38 -11.87 -11.47
C GLU A 203 0.43 -10.75 -11.03
N VAL A 204 0.40 -10.40 -9.74
CA VAL A 204 -0.38 -9.25 -9.23
C VAL A 204 0.05 -7.97 -9.94
N ALA A 205 1.34 -7.67 -9.96
CA ALA A 205 1.89 -6.47 -10.59
C ALA A 205 1.54 -6.40 -12.10
N LEU A 206 1.63 -7.54 -12.80
CA LEU A 206 1.23 -7.67 -14.20
C LEU A 206 -0.24 -7.32 -14.42
N ARG A 207 -1.15 -7.85 -13.58
CA ARG A 207 -2.60 -7.60 -13.70
C ARG A 207 -2.96 -6.14 -13.39
N LEU A 208 -2.30 -5.52 -12.42
CA LEU A 208 -2.51 -4.12 -12.09
C LEU A 208 -2.19 -3.20 -13.27
N VAL A 209 -1.02 -3.32 -13.89
CA VAL A 209 -0.63 -2.48 -15.04
C VAL A 209 -1.47 -2.79 -16.28
N ALA A 210 -1.85 -4.06 -16.51
CA ALA A 210 -2.75 -4.46 -17.59
C ALA A 210 -4.16 -3.90 -17.42
N SER A 211 -4.62 -3.70 -16.16
CA SER A 211 -5.91 -3.07 -15.85
C SER A 211 -5.86 -1.53 -15.85
N GLY A 212 -4.71 -0.93 -16.17
CA GLY A 212 -4.57 0.50 -16.36
C GLY A 212 -4.17 1.30 -15.12
N VAL A 213 -3.67 0.66 -14.04
CA VAL A 213 -3.03 1.37 -12.93
C VAL A 213 -1.76 2.04 -13.46
N GLU A 214 -1.66 3.37 -13.29
CA GLU A 214 -0.56 4.15 -13.87
C GLU A 214 0.75 4.00 -13.10
N GLN A 215 0.68 3.92 -11.77
CA GLN A 215 1.87 3.88 -10.92
C GLN A 215 1.93 2.58 -10.13
N VAL A 216 2.81 1.69 -10.57
CA VAL A 216 3.04 0.38 -9.91
C VAL A 216 4.51 0.23 -9.58
N GLY A 217 4.80 0.02 -8.30
CA GLY A 217 6.11 -0.39 -7.81
C GLY A 217 6.16 -1.88 -7.50
N VAL A 218 7.30 -2.50 -7.68
CA VAL A 218 7.61 -3.83 -7.17
C VAL A 218 8.86 -3.77 -6.30
N MET A 219 8.79 -4.37 -5.11
CA MET A 219 9.86 -4.34 -4.11
C MET A 219 10.25 -5.75 -3.72
N ASP A 220 11.53 -6.08 -3.88
CA ASP A 220 12.14 -7.36 -3.51
C ASP A 220 13.66 -7.22 -3.59
N PHE A 221 14.40 -7.91 -2.75
CA PHE A 221 15.87 -7.90 -2.75
C PHE A 221 16.49 -9.15 -3.39
N ASP A 222 15.68 -10.17 -3.71
CA ASP A 222 16.16 -11.44 -4.24
C ASP A 222 16.58 -11.35 -5.71
N SER A 223 17.46 -12.27 -6.07
CA SER A 223 17.82 -12.56 -7.46
C SER A 223 17.07 -13.78 -8.00
N VAL A 224 16.97 -13.86 -9.32
CA VAL A 224 16.46 -15.06 -10.00
C VAL A 224 17.43 -16.21 -9.84
N GLU A 225 16.91 -17.37 -9.44
CA GLU A 225 17.63 -18.65 -9.36
C GLU A 225 17.00 -19.68 -10.29
N LEU A 226 17.74 -20.76 -10.62
CA LEU A 226 17.21 -21.82 -11.47
C LEU A 226 15.96 -22.49 -10.89
N LEU A 227 15.90 -22.60 -9.56
CA LEU A 227 14.76 -23.15 -8.83
C LEU A 227 13.50 -22.27 -8.89
N ASN A 228 13.63 -21.04 -9.39
CA ASN A 228 12.47 -20.14 -9.53
C ASN A 228 11.78 -20.27 -10.89
N LEU A 229 12.41 -20.89 -11.89
CA LEU A 229 11.96 -20.86 -13.29
C LEU A 229 10.64 -21.64 -13.52
N ASP A 230 10.26 -22.52 -12.61
CA ASP A 230 9.02 -23.28 -12.65
C ASP A 230 7.78 -22.45 -12.24
N ARG A 231 8.01 -21.29 -11.57
CA ARG A 231 6.93 -20.48 -11.01
C ARG A 231 7.07 -18.96 -11.14
N LEU A 232 8.23 -18.47 -11.55
CA LEU A 232 8.48 -17.03 -11.67
C LEU A 232 8.18 -16.56 -13.09
N ILE A 233 7.01 -15.98 -13.31
CA ILE A 233 6.59 -15.51 -14.63
C ILE A 233 7.57 -14.49 -15.22
N GLY A 234 7.91 -14.68 -16.50
CA GLY A 234 8.80 -13.78 -17.24
C GLY A 234 10.28 -13.95 -16.97
N ALA A 235 10.68 -14.80 -16.00
CA ALA A 235 12.06 -15.16 -15.75
C ALA A 235 12.59 -16.13 -16.80
N THR A 236 13.87 -16.02 -17.13
CA THR A 236 14.56 -16.87 -18.11
C THR A 236 15.79 -17.56 -17.48
N ARG A 237 16.29 -18.61 -18.13
CA ARG A 237 17.56 -19.23 -17.72
C ARG A 237 18.71 -18.21 -17.70
N LEU A 238 18.69 -17.24 -18.60
CA LEU A 238 19.70 -16.17 -18.64
C LEU A 238 19.60 -15.29 -17.38
N ASP A 239 18.39 -14.96 -16.94
CA ASP A 239 18.19 -14.20 -15.71
C ASP A 239 18.75 -14.95 -14.49
N ALA A 240 18.54 -16.27 -14.41
CA ALA A 240 19.08 -17.10 -13.34
C ALA A 240 20.61 -17.18 -13.39
N LEU A 241 21.21 -17.31 -14.59
CA LEU A 241 22.67 -17.31 -14.76
C LEU A 241 23.29 -15.97 -14.36
N LEU A 242 22.65 -14.86 -14.74
CA LEU A 242 23.12 -13.50 -14.45
C LEU A 242 22.76 -13.05 -13.03
N ARG A 243 22.00 -13.81 -12.27
CA ARG A 243 21.41 -13.38 -10.98
C ARG A 243 20.69 -12.04 -11.10
N THR A 244 19.87 -11.90 -12.15
CA THR A 244 19.08 -10.70 -12.37
C THR A 244 18.17 -10.48 -11.15
N PRO A 245 18.10 -9.26 -10.57
CA PRO A 245 17.14 -8.96 -9.51
C PRO A 245 15.71 -9.29 -9.94
N LYS A 246 14.93 -9.95 -9.09
CA LYS A 246 13.53 -10.31 -9.41
C LYS A 246 12.70 -9.09 -9.78
N VAL A 247 12.93 -7.94 -9.13
CA VAL A 247 12.25 -6.68 -9.43
C VAL A 247 12.52 -6.18 -10.86
N GLU A 248 13.67 -6.50 -11.43
CA GLU A 248 14.01 -6.12 -12.80
C GLU A 248 13.28 -6.99 -13.84
N VAL A 249 13.06 -8.28 -13.54
CA VAL A 249 12.15 -9.13 -14.31
C VAL A 249 10.74 -8.56 -14.26
N GLY A 250 10.28 -8.17 -13.07
CA GLY A 250 8.98 -7.52 -12.87
C GLY A 250 8.84 -6.24 -13.69
N ARG A 251 9.83 -5.36 -13.65
CA ARG A 251 9.85 -4.11 -14.41
C ARG A 251 9.69 -4.36 -15.92
N ARG A 252 10.46 -5.28 -16.48
CA ARG A 252 10.37 -5.65 -17.91
C ARG A 252 9.00 -6.23 -18.28
N LEU A 253 8.45 -7.06 -17.40
CA LEU A 253 7.13 -7.68 -17.57
C LEU A 253 6.02 -6.62 -17.57
N MET A 254 6.02 -5.76 -16.58
CA MET A 254 5.05 -4.68 -16.43
C MET A 254 5.10 -3.68 -17.58
N GLN A 255 6.29 -3.29 -18.04
CA GLN A 255 6.45 -2.37 -19.18
C GLN A 255 5.82 -2.89 -20.47
N ARG A 256 5.85 -4.21 -20.70
CA ARG A 256 5.25 -4.83 -21.88
C ARG A 256 3.72 -4.93 -21.82
N ALA A 257 3.18 -5.02 -20.60
CA ALA A 257 1.76 -5.25 -20.35
C ALA A 257 0.96 -3.99 -20.02
N ALA A 258 1.63 -2.89 -19.70
CA ALA A 258 0.97 -1.66 -19.27
C ALA A 258 0.04 -1.10 -20.36
N THR A 259 -1.19 -0.79 -19.93
CA THR A 259 -2.22 -0.22 -20.83
C THR A 259 -2.47 1.26 -20.58
N ALA A 260 -1.98 1.82 -19.48
CA ALA A 260 -2.02 3.25 -19.21
C ALA A 260 -1.25 4.06 -20.27
N GLU A 261 -1.58 5.34 -20.42
CA GLU A 261 -0.93 6.21 -21.40
C GLU A 261 0.52 6.54 -20.99
N GLN A 262 0.73 6.81 -19.73
CA GLN A 262 2.04 7.14 -19.16
C GLN A 262 2.31 6.28 -17.92
N PRO A 263 2.63 4.98 -18.10
CA PRO A 263 2.86 4.09 -16.96
C PRO A 263 4.17 4.44 -16.25
N LEU A 264 4.10 4.67 -14.96
CA LEU A 264 5.25 4.85 -14.09
C LEU A 264 5.52 3.54 -13.32
N ILE A 265 6.49 2.78 -13.80
CA ILE A 265 6.86 1.48 -13.24
C ILE A 265 8.18 1.63 -12.48
N ARG A 266 8.15 1.27 -11.19
CA ARG A 266 9.31 1.36 -10.32
C ARG A 266 9.75 -0.04 -9.84
N ALA A 267 11.05 -0.31 -9.90
CA ALA A 267 11.68 -1.51 -9.35
C ALA A 267 12.52 -1.10 -8.13
N HIS A 268 12.18 -1.60 -6.96
CA HIS A 268 12.85 -1.30 -5.70
C HIS A 268 13.63 -2.53 -5.23
N ASP A 269 14.93 -2.54 -5.50
CA ASP A 269 15.86 -3.59 -5.05
C ASP A 269 16.26 -3.36 -3.59
N VAL A 270 15.32 -3.55 -2.71
CA VAL A 270 15.43 -3.31 -1.26
C VAL A 270 14.41 -4.15 -0.51
N SER A 271 14.70 -4.48 0.74
CA SER A 271 13.73 -5.15 1.62
C SER A 271 12.80 -4.14 2.28
N ILE A 272 11.51 -4.50 2.42
CA ILE A 272 10.55 -3.72 3.23
C ILE A 272 10.95 -3.66 4.71
N CYS A 273 11.76 -4.62 5.18
CA CYS A 273 12.29 -4.66 6.54
C CYS A 273 13.43 -3.65 6.77
N GLU A 274 14.00 -3.08 5.72
CA GLU A 274 15.03 -2.04 5.84
C GLU A 274 14.37 -0.65 5.95
N PRO A 275 14.96 0.30 6.71
CA PRO A 275 14.41 1.66 6.84
C PRO A 275 14.17 2.35 5.49
N ALA A 276 15.06 2.11 4.51
CA ALA A 276 14.91 2.64 3.15
C ALA A 276 13.68 2.05 2.44
N GLY A 277 13.44 0.75 2.58
CA GLY A 277 12.27 0.07 1.99
C GLY A 277 10.96 0.53 2.63
N LEU A 278 10.94 0.65 3.96
CA LEU A 278 9.78 1.18 4.68
C LEU A 278 9.44 2.60 4.22
N ARG A 279 10.43 3.50 4.14
CA ARG A 279 10.21 4.87 3.67
C ARG A 279 9.71 4.95 2.22
N LEU A 280 10.20 4.09 1.33
CA LEU A 280 9.69 3.97 -0.05
C LEU A 280 8.22 3.51 -0.06
N ALA A 281 7.82 2.60 0.82
CA ALA A 281 6.45 2.11 0.88
C ALA A 281 5.44 3.20 1.28
N LEU A 282 5.87 4.22 2.07
CA LEU A 282 5.02 5.36 2.46
C LEU A 282 4.63 6.27 1.28
N ASP A 283 5.27 6.15 0.13
CA ASP A 283 4.92 6.91 -1.09
C ASP A 283 3.71 6.32 -1.83
N TYR A 284 3.19 5.16 -1.40
CA TYR A 284 2.12 4.44 -2.08
C TYR A 284 0.77 4.60 -1.37
N ASP A 285 -0.33 4.33 -2.10
CA ASP A 285 -1.70 4.43 -1.59
C ASP A 285 -2.26 3.09 -1.12
N VAL A 286 -1.81 2.00 -1.74
CA VAL A 286 -2.16 0.61 -1.42
C VAL A 286 -0.92 -0.27 -1.59
N VAL A 287 -0.73 -1.24 -0.70
CA VAL A 287 0.37 -2.20 -0.77
C VAL A 287 -0.19 -3.62 -0.88
N PHE A 288 0.36 -4.43 -1.77
CA PHE A 288 0.14 -5.87 -1.78
C PHE A 288 1.28 -6.57 -1.02
N SER A 289 0.91 -7.38 -0.03
CA SER A 289 1.82 -8.24 0.73
C SER A 289 1.87 -9.62 0.07
N CYS A 290 2.91 -9.85 -0.72
CA CYS A 290 3.18 -11.11 -1.41
C CYS A 290 4.44 -11.80 -0.86
N VAL A 291 4.72 -11.60 0.42
CA VAL A 291 5.87 -12.12 1.15
C VAL A 291 5.53 -13.37 1.94
N ASP A 292 6.50 -14.23 2.14
CA ASP A 292 6.34 -15.53 2.82
C ASP A 292 6.92 -15.53 4.25
N ARG A 293 7.66 -14.49 4.66
CA ARG A 293 8.31 -14.41 5.95
C ARG A 293 7.48 -13.61 6.97
N PRO A 294 7.58 -13.94 8.29
CA PRO A 294 6.82 -13.25 9.34
C PRO A 294 7.22 -11.79 9.54
N TRP A 295 8.52 -11.47 9.50
CA TRP A 295 8.99 -10.11 9.76
C TRP A 295 8.49 -9.08 8.73
N PRO A 296 8.64 -9.26 7.40
CA PRO A 296 8.06 -8.35 6.43
C PRO A 296 6.53 -8.22 6.56
N ARG A 297 5.81 -9.28 6.94
CA ARG A 297 4.38 -9.20 7.23
C ARG A 297 4.07 -8.33 8.43
N ALA A 298 4.89 -8.39 9.50
CA ALA A 298 4.73 -7.53 10.67
C ALA A 298 4.94 -6.05 10.34
N VAL A 299 5.97 -5.74 9.52
CA VAL A 299 6.23 -4.37 9.04
C VAL A 299 5.04 -3.86 8.23
N LEU A 300 4.50 -4.65 7.30
CA LEU A 300 3.34 -4.28 6.49
C LEU A 300 2.05 -4.17 7.32
N ASN A 301 1.88 -5.04 8.31
CA ASN A 301 0.76 -4.98 9.24
C ASN A 301 0.78 -3.68 10.06
N MET A 302 1.96 -3.23 10.53
CA MET A 302 2.14 -1.96 11.22
C MET A 302 1.83 -0.78 10.28
N LEU A 303 2.37 -0.78 9.08
CA LEU A 303 2.15 0.28 8.07
C LEU A 303 0.66 0.49 7.78
N ALA A 304 -0.14 -0.57 7.75
CA ALA A 304 -1.57 -0.47 7.45
C ALA A 304 -2.34 0.37 8.49
N TYR A 305 -1.98 0.24 9.76
CA TYR A 305 -2.62 0.99 10.85
C TYR A 305 -1.94 2.33 11.09
N ALA A 306 -0.62 2.32 11.26
CA ALA A 306 0.13 3.50 11.65
C ALA A 306 0.13 4.59 10.58
N ASP A 307 0.22 4.21 9.30
CA ASP A 307 0.36 5.14 8.18
C ASP A 307 -0.88 5.21 7.29
N LEU A 308 -1.97 4.53 7.67
CA LEU A 308 -3.23 4.50 6.94
C LEU A 308 -3.04 4.14 5.45
N ILE A 309 -2.24 3.11 5.18
CA ILE A 309 -2.03 2.56 3.85
C ILE A 309 -2.59 1.14 3.83
N PRO A 310 -3.77 0.88 3.24
CA PRO A 310 -4.34 -0.46 3.20
C PRO A 310 -3.37 -1.47 2.60
N VAL A 311 -3.24 -2.63 3.26
CA VAL A 311 -2.38 -3.72 2.79
C VAL A 311 -3.24 -4.92 2.41
N VAL A 312 -3.13 -5.36 1.17
CA VAL A 312 -3.81 -6.57 0.67
C VAL A 312 -2.85 -7.74 0.82
N ASP A 313 -3.05 -8.57 1.85
CA ASP A 313 -2.22 -9.75 2.13
C ASP A 313 -2.82 -11.01 1.51
N GLY A 314 -1.95 -11.87 0.99
CA GLY A 314 -2.32 -13.19 0.49
C GLY A 314 -1.24 -14.22 0.72
N GLY A 315 -1.64 -15.46 0.88
CA GLY A 315 -0.71 -16.55 1.09
C GLY A 315 -1.27 -17.92 0.69
N LEU A 316 -0.37 -18.79 0.26
CA LEU A 316 -0.61 -20.20 -0.04
C LEU A 316 0.05 -21.06 1.03
N HIS A 317 -0.65 -22.04 1.52
CA HIS A 317 -0.09 -23.10 2.35
C HIS A 317 -0.41 -24.45 1.71
N ILE A 318 0.61 -25.28 1.52
CA ILE A 318 0.48 -26.66 1.04
C ILE A 318 0.79 -27.57 2.21
N ASP A 319 -0.13 -28.46 2.51
CA ASP A 319 -0.04 -29.44 3.59
C ASP A 319 0.30 -30.81 2.97
N PRO A 320 1.55 -31.30 3.14
CA PRO A 320 1.97 -32.58 2.58
C PRO A 320 1.53 -33.75 3.44
N PHE A 321 1.46 -34.97 2.85
CA PHE A 321 1.54 -36.19 3.61
C PHE A 321 2.97 -36.46 4.11
N PRO A 322 3.17 -37.21 5.21
CA PRO A 322 4.50 -37.51 5.74
C PRO A 322 5.42 -38.22 4.73
N ASP A 323 4.87 -39.12 3.92
CA ASP A 323 5.65 -39.95 3.01
C ASP A 323 5.79 -39.31 1.62
N GLU A 324 4.71 -38.94 1.00
CA GLU A 324 4.70 -38.25 -0.31
C GLU A 324 3.33 -37.65 -0.63
N GLY A 325 3.36 -36.55 -1.46
CA GLY A 325 2.17 -35.99 -2.05
C GLY A 325 1.51 -34.89 -1.21
N MET A 326 0.50 -34.27 -1.79
CA MET A 326 -0.25 -33.17 -1.22
C MET A 326 -1.54 -33.70 -0.55
N ARG A 327 -1.65 -33.48 0.76
CA ARG A 327 -2.88 -33.80 1.51
C ARG A 327 -3.94 -32.71 1.32
N ASN A 328 -3.52 -31.47 1.35
CA ASN A 328 -4.40 -30.32 1.15
C ASN A 328 -3.59 -29.10 0.68
N ALA A 329 -4.28 -28.11 0.15
CA ALA A 329 -3.77 -26.76 -0.01
C ALA A 329 -4.83 -25.74 0.42
N THR A 330 -4.38 -24.68 1.03
CA THR A 330 -5.23 -23.57 1.41
C THR A 330 -4.61 -22.26 0.94
N TRP A 331 -5.45 -21.35 0.47
CA TRP A 331 -5.00 -19.99 0.22
C TRP A 331 -5.94 -19.00 0.86
N ARG A 332 -5.39 -17.87 1.24
CA ARG A 332 -6.10 -16.82 1.94
C ARG A 332 -5.84 -15.45 1.33
N SER A 333 -6.79 -14.56 1.54
CA SER A 333 -6.65 -13.14 1.23
C SER A 333 -7.32 -12.29 2.30
N HIS A 334 -6.74 -11.13 2.58
CA HIS A 334 -7.18 -10.23 3.63
C HIS A 334 -6.80 -8.78 3.30
N VAL A 335 -7.70 -7.82 3.51
CA VAL A 335 -7.35 -6.40 3.51
C VAL A 335 -7.08 -5.97 4.95
N ILE A 336 -5.84 -5.61 5.23
CA ILE A 336 -5.40 -5.12 6.53
C ILE A 336 -5.61 -3.61 6.54
N ARG A 337 -6.39 -3.10 7.48
CA ARG A 337 -6.72 -1.69 7.63
C ARG A 337 -7.37 -1.40 8.98
N PRO A 338 -7.41 -0.14 9.44
CA PRO A 338 -8.17 0.25 10.63
C PRO A 338 -9.65 -0.16 10.55
N GLY A 339 -10.20 -0.56 11.70
CA GLY A 339 -11.59 -1.03 11.82
C GLY A 339 -11.80 -2.49 11.42
N ARG A 340 -10.73 -3.23 11.14
CA ARG A 340 -10.73 -4.69 10.94
C ARG A 340 -9.62 -5.33 11.77
N PRO A 341 -9.77 -6.59 12.20
CA PRO A 341 -8.73 -7.31 12.92
C PRO A 341 -7.44 -7.43 12.07
N CYS A 342 -6.30 -7.21 12.70
CA CYS A 342 -4.99 -7.28 12.06
C CYS A 342 -4.54 -8.74 11.82
N LEU A 343 -3.40 -8.96 11.15
CA LEU A 343 -2.88 -10.31 10.90
C LEU A 343 -2.61 -11.10 12.20
N ALA A 344 -2.17 -10.44 13.27
CA ALA A 344 -1.94 -11.10 14.55
C ALA A 344 -3.27 -11.51 15.20
N CYS A 345 -4.27 -10.63 15.25
CA CYS A 345 -5.61 -10.94 15.75
C CYS A 345 -6.29 -12.05 14.93
N ASN A 346 -6.08 -12.08 13.62
CA ASN A 346 -6.55 -13.16 12.74
C ASN A 346 -5.71 -14.45 12.82
N ARG A 347 -4.73 -14.54 13.76
CA ARG A 347 -3.84 -15.69 13.93
C ARG A 347 -3.07 -16.08 12.66
N GLN A 348 -2.74 -15.07 11.85
CA GLN A 348 -1.99 -15.22 10.60
C GLN A 348 -0.55 -14.70 10.73
N LEU A 349 -0.22 -14.12 11.88
CA LEU A 349 1.09 -13.61 12.23
C LEU A 349 1.42 -14.02 13.66
N ASP A 350 2.49 -14.80 13.82
CA ASP A 350 3.05 -15.18 15.10
C ASP A 350 4.19 -14.24 15.46
N LEU A 351 4.05 -13.51 16.57
CA LEU A 351 5.03 -12.50 17.00
C LEU A 351 6.36 -13.13 17.47
N GLY A 352 6.33 -14.36 17.97
CA GLY A 352 7.53 -15.11 18.30
C GLY A 352 8.36 -15.44 17.05
N LEU A 353 7.67 -15.83 15.97
CA LEU A 353 8.32 -16.05 14.67
C LEU A 353 8.82 -14.76 14.04
N VAL A 354 8.15 -13.63 14.25
CA VAL A 354 8.65 -12.31 13.80
C VAL A 354 10.00 -11.98 14.44
N SER A 355 10.14 -12.17 15.75
CA SER A 355 11.41 -11.96 16.44
C SER A 355 12.48 -12.91 15.94
N ALA A 356 12.18 -14.20 15.82
CA ALA A 356 13.10 -15.19 15.31
C ALA A 356 13.57 -14.89 13.87
N ASP A 357 12.66 -14.42 13.01
CA ASP A 357 12.99 -14.02 11.64
C ASP A 357 13.90 -12.78 11.61
N ARG A 358 13.59 -11.77 12.41
CA ARG A 358 14.38 -10.53 12.54
C ARG A 358 15.80 -10.81 13.04
N GLU A 359 15.96 -11.79 13.94
CA GLU A 359 17.25 -12.23 14.47
C GLU A 359 18.00 -13.20 13.54
N GLY A 360 17.40 -13.59 12.41
CA GLY A 360 17.98 -14.53 11.45
C GLY A 360 17.92 -16.00 11.88
N LEU A 361 17.21 -16.31 12.96
CA LEU A 361 17.11 -17.67 13.49
C LEU A 361 16.35 -18.61 12.55
N LEU A 362 15.41 -18.08 11.75
CA LEU A 362 14.69 -18.88 10.76
C LEU A 362 15.55 -19.29 9.55
N ASP A 363 16.78 -18.79 9.45
CA ASP A 363 17.79 -19.21 8.46
C ASP A 363 18.87 -20.11 9.09
N ASP A 364 18.84 -20.33 10.41
CA ASP A 364 19.76 -21.21 11.13
C ASP A 364 19.24 -22.66 11.14
N PRO A 365 19.91 -23.61 10.44
CA PRO A 365 19.50 -25.02 10.42
C PRO A 365 19.46 -25.66 11.80
N GLU A 366 20.29 -25.22 12.75
CA GLU A 366 20.32 -25.77 14.10
C GLU A 366 19.10 -25.31 14.90
N TYR A 367 18.73 -24.03 14.79
CA TYR A 367 17.49 -23.51 15.40
C TYR A 367 16.26 -24.22 14.85
N ILE A 368 16.14 -24.35 13.53
CA ILE A 368 15.01 -25.03 12.84
C ILE A 368 14.89 -26.49 13.34
N ARG A 369 16.00 -27.20 13.43
CA ARG A 369 16.00 -28.60 13.92
C ARG A 369 15.54 -28.71 15.38
N ARG A 370 15.92 -27.76 16.24
CA ARG A 370 15.51 -27.75 17.66
C ARG A 370 14.05 -27.34 17.84
N ALA A 371 13.58 -26.38 17.06
CA ALA A 371 12.23 -25.84 17.14
C ALA A 371 11.16 -26.76 16.52
N GLY A 372 11.58 -27.72 15.68
CA GLY A 372 10.73 -28.71 15.05
C GLY A 372 9.98 -28.22 13.81
N ALA A 373 9.13 -29.09 13.26
CA ALA A 373 8.45 -28.86 11.97
C ALA A 373 7.55 -27.61 11.91
N SER A 374 7.15 -27.05 13.03
CA SER A 374 6.30 -25.84 13.09
C SER A 374 7.03 -24.57 12.64
N VAL A 375 8.38 -24.61 12.58
CA VAL A 375 9.25 -23.50 12.24
C VAL A 375 9.91 -23.70 10.87
N GLU A 376 9.89 -24.93 10.33
CA GLU A 376 10.50 -25.22 9.03
C GLU A 376 9.81 -24.42 7.92
N PRO A 377 10.56 -23.63 7.12
CA PRO A 377 9.98 -22.86 6.04
C PRO A 377 9.31 -23.78 5.03
N ALA A 378 8.07 -23.44 4.63
CA ALA A 378 7.38 -24.16 3.58
C ALA A 378 8.18 -24.10 2.27
N ARG A 379 8.69 -25.25 1.81
CA ARG A 379 9.47 -25.34 0.56
C ARG A 379 8.59 -25.54 -0.67
N GLN A 380 7.34 -26.02 -0.46
CA GLN A 380 6.42 -26.34 -1.53
C GLN A 380 5.77 -25.05 -2.06
N ASN A 381 5.87 -24.84 -3.35
CA ASN A 381 5.14 -23.81 -4.07
C ASN A 381 4.77 -24.34 -5.45
N VAL A 382 3.49 -24.22 -5.81
CA VAL A 382 2.95 -24.69 -7.08
C VAL A 382 2.39 -23.49 -7.84
N ALA A 383 2.95 -23.19 -9.01
CA ALA A 383 2.56 -22.04 -9.82
C ALA A 383 1.05 -21.97 -10.07
N MET A 384 0.40 -23.08 -10.39
CA MET A 384 -1.06 -23.16 -10.63
C MET A 384 -1.89 -22.76 -9.39
N LEU A 385 -1.43 -23.08 -8.18
CA LEU A 385 -2.11 -22.68 -6.94
C LEU A 385 -1.79 -21.23 -6.56
N SER A 386 -0.60 -20.73 -6.89
CA SER A 386 -0.25 -19.33 -6.71
C SER A 386 -1.19 -18.39 -7.48
N VAL A 387 -1.66 -18.78 -8.68
CA VAL A 387 -2.65 -18.00 -9.45
C VAL A 387 -3.98 -17.86 -8.71
N SER A 388 -4.37 -18.85 -7.89
CA SER A 388 -5.58 -18.76 -7.06
C SER A 388 -5.43 -17.69 -5.96
N VAL A 389 -4.25 -17.56 -5.36
CA VAL A 389 -3.94 -16.46 -4.44
C VAL A 389 -4.03 -15.10 -5.17
N VAL A 390 -3.44 -15.01 -6.37
CA VAL A 390 -3.50 -13.79 -7.20
C VAL A 390 -4.93 -13.36 -7.44
N SER A 391 -5.80 -14.27 -7.85
CA SER A 391 -7.22 -13.99 -8.06
C SER A 391 -7.91 -13.51 -6.79
N SER A 392 -7.61 -14.12 -5.64
CA SER A 392 -8.20 -13.76 -4.36
C SER A 392 -7.78 -12.37 -3.88
N VAL A 393 -6.48 -12.02 -3.94
CA VAL A 393 -6.00 -10.70 -3.51
C VAL A 393 -6.44 -9.59 -4.46
N LEU A 394 -6.53 -9.86 -5.77
CA LEU A 394 -7.07 -8.90 -6.73
C LEU A 394 -8.59 -8.69 -6.52
N ALA A 395 -9.35 -9.73 -6.16
CA ALA A 395 -10.76 -9.58 -5.79
C ALA A 395 -10.93 -8.71 -4.55
N GLN A 396 -10.09 -8.89 -3.51
CA GLN A 396 -10.06 -8.03 -2.33
C GLN A 396 -9.76 -6.56 -2.71
N PHE A 397 -8.77 -6.34 -3.57
CA PHE A 397 -8.45 -4.99 -4.08
C PHE A 397 -9.62 -4.36 -4.85
N VAL A 398 -10.28 -5.12 -5.71
CA VAL A 398 -11.48 -4.65 -6.42
C VAL A 398 -12.59 -4.29 -5.44
N SER A 399 -12.85 -5.13 -4.42
CA SER A 399 -13.84 -4.83 -3.38
C SER A 399 -13.49 -3.55 -2.62
N LEU A 400 -12.23 -3.40 -2.20
CA LEU A 400 -11.74 -2.21 -1.51
C LEU A 400 -11.89 -0.93 -2.35
N THR A 401 -11.66 -0.98 -3.66
CA THR A 401 -11.59 0.23 -4.51
C THR A 401 -12.90 0.55 -5.23
N THR A 402 -13.71 -0.44 -5.55
CA THR A 402 -14.97 -0.23 -6.30
C THR A 402 -16.23 -0.31 -5.44
N GLY A 403 -16.21 -1.09 -4.35
CA GLY A 403 -17.37 -1.35 -3.51
C GLY A 403 -18.54 -1.94 -4.28
N PRO A 404 -18.38 -3.15 -4.92
CA PRO A 404 -19.43 -3.72 -5.75
C PRO A 404 -20.71 -3.97 -4.95
N GLY A 405 -21.85 -3.56 -5.48
CA GLY A 405 -23.14 -3.68 -4.80
C GLY A 405 -23.26 -2.85 -3.49
N GLY A 406 -22.36 -1.85 -3.30
CA GLY A 406 -22.29 -1.06 -2.06
C GLY A 406 -21.53 -1.77 -0.93
N LEU A 407 -21.00 -2.97 -1.17
CA LEU A 407 -20.20 -3.74 -0.23
C LEU A 407 -18.71 -3.51 -0.52
N GLY A 408 -17.94 -3.22 0.50
CA GLY A 408 -16.50 -3.02 0.39
C GLY A 408 -15.72 -4.30 0.70
N ASP A 409 -14.68 -4.13 1.50
CA ASP A 409 -13.82 -5.21 1.99
C ASP A 409 -14.62 -6.32 2.69
N PRO A 410 -14.60 -7.57 2.18
CA PRO A 410 -15.35 -8.66 2.78
C PRO A 410 -14.72 -9.22 4.07
N GLY A 411 -13.53 -8.74 4.47
CA GLY A 411 -12.73 -9.32 5.53
C GLY A 411 -11.89 -10.53 5.07
N PRO A 412 -11.32 -11.30 6.02
CA PRO A 412 -10.43 -12.41 5.70
C PRO A 412 -11.19 -13.58 5.08
N LEU A 413 -10.71 -14.03 3.93
CA LEU A 413 -11.23 -15.17 3.18
C LEU A 413 -10.17 -16.26 3.11
N GLN A 414 -10.59 -17.53 3.25
CA GLN A 414 -9.76 -18.72 3.10
C GLN A 414 -10.45 -19.73 2.21
N TYR A 415 -9.77 -20.21 1.19
CA TYR A 415 -10.21 -21.35 0.38
C TYR A 415 -9.49 -22.61 0.82
N ILE A 416 -10.23 -23.72 0.90
CA ILE A 416 -9.73 -25.05 1.27
C ILE A 416 -9.89 -25.98 0.07
N LEU A 417 -8.78 -26.44 -0.52
CA LEU A 417 -8.79 -27.21 -1.75
C LEU A 417 -9.44 -28.58 -1.58
N SER A 418 -9.15 -29.29 -0.51
CA SER A 418 -9.68 -30.65 -0.28
C SER A 418 -11.21 -30.74 -0.21
N THR A 419 -11.86 -29.65 0.21
CA THR A 419 -13.33 -29.57 0.32
C THR A 419 -13.96 -28.63 -0.71
N HIS A 420 -13.15 -27.95 -1.53
CA HIS A 420 -13.56 -26.89 -2.45
C HIS A 420 -14.47 -25.82 -1.81
N SER A 421 -14.19 -25.47 -0.56
CA SER A 421 -14.98 -24.51 0.20
C SER A 421 -14.25 -23.17 0.39
N LEU A 422 -15.03 -22.07 0.27
CA LEU A 422 -14.60 -20.73 0.66
C LEU A 422 -15.14 -20.45 2.06
N VAL A 423 -14.24 -20.15 2.99
CA VAL A 423 -14.58 -19.87 4.38
C VAL A 423 -14.30 -18.41 4.68
N HIS A 424 -15.29 -17.72 5.21
CA HIS A 424 -15.15 -16.43 5.85
C HIS A 424 -14.91 -16.67 7.34
N ARG A 425 -13.76 -16.22 7.85
CA ARG A 425 -13.39 -16.36 9.26
C ARG A 425 -13.24 -14.99 9.90
N PRO A 426 -14.33 -14.41 10.40
CA PRO A 426 -14.22 -13.22 11.21
C PRO A 426 -13.59 -13.60 12.55
N TYR A 427 -12.48 -12.94 12.88
CA TYR A 427 -11.92 -12.93 14.22
C TYR A 427 -12.26 -11.61 14.89
N GLU A 428 -12.32 -11.61 16.21
CA GLU A 428 -12.44 -10.39 17.00
C GLU A 428 -11.04 -9.80 17.22
N SER A 429 -10.98 -8.48 17.27
CA SER A 429 -9.77 -7.76 17.60
C SER A 429 -9.41 -8.01 19.07
N ASP A 430 -8.13 -8.28 19.33
CA ASP A 430 -7.63 -8.31 20.71
C ASP A 430 -7.67 -6.87 21.28
N PRO A 431 -8.36 -6.63 22.41
CA PRO A 431 -8.41 -5.31 23.03
C PRO A 431 -7.03 -4.74 23.40
N ASN A 432 -6.00 -5.57 23.51
CA ASN A 432 -4.63 -5.17 23.78
C ASN A 432 -3.72 -5.23 22.53
N CYS A 433 -4.28 -5.34 21.32
CA CYS A 433 -3.50 -5.42 20.10
C CYS A 433 -2.72 -4.15 19.85
N TYR A 434 -1.40 -4.22 19.91
CA TYR A 434 -0.52 -3.09 19.68
C TYR A 434 -0.71 -2.46 18.29
N PHE A 435 -0.87 -3.27 17.23
CA PHE A 435 -1.05 -2.78 15.87
C PHE A 435 -2.33 -1.94 15.73
N GLU A 436 -3.43 -2.45 16.28
CA GLU A 436 -4.73 -1.78 16.18
C GLU A 436 -4.85 -0.54 17.06
N HIS A 437 -4.02 -0.44 18.10
CA HIS A 437 -3.90 0.78 18.91
C HIS A 437 -2.97 1.83 18.29
N SER A 438 -2.17 1.46 17.29
CA SER A 438 -1.26 2.37 16.59
C SER A 438 -1.89 3.05 15.38
N VAL A 439 -3.20 3.31 15.39
CA VAL A 439 -3.91 3.92 14.24
C VAL A 439 -3.50 5.36 14.06
N ALA A 440 -3.06 5.72 12.85
CA ALA A 440 -2.73 7.09 12.42
C ALA A 440 -1.61 7.75 13.23
N VAL A 441 -0.72 6.97 13.86
CA VAL A 441 0.42 7.52 14.62
C VAL A 441 1.58 7.95 13.72
N GLY A 442 1.61 7.50 12.47
CA GLY A 442 2.60 7.91 11.47
C GLY A 442 4.04 7.64 11.91
N ASP A 443 4.89 8.66 11.83
CA ASP A 443 6.32 8.54 12.15
C ASP A 443 6.61 8.21 13.63
N GLN A 444 5.60 8.27 14.50
CA GLN A 444 5.70 7.87 15.91
C GLN A 444 5.48 6.36 16.13
N ARG A 445 5.20 5.59 15.07
CA ARG A 445 5.04 4.13 15.17
C ARG A 445 6.29 3.45 15.73
N LEU A 446 6.08 2.30 16.34
CA LEU A 446 7.19 1.40 16.66
C LEU A 446 7.91 1.02 15.35
N ASP A 447 9.20 1.33 15.27
CA ASP A 447 10.01 0.96 14.12
C ASP A 447 10.36 -0.54 14.17
N LEU A 448 9.69 -1.29 13.31
CA LEU A 448 9.97 -2.71 13.09
C LEU A 448 11.05 -2.95 12.04
N SER A 449 11.52 -1.89 11.36
CA SER A 449 12.60 -1.99 10.39
C SER A 449 13.96 -2.16 11.06
N GLY A 450 14.96 -2.56 10.29
CA GLY A 450 16.31 -2.75 10.80
C GLY A 450 17.26 -3.26 9.72
N VAL A 451 18.43 -3.72 10.14
CA VAL A 451 19.39 -4.37 9.24
C VAL A 451 18.84 -5.72 8.81
N HIS A 452 18.73 -5.93 7.49
CA HIS A 452 18.28 -7.21 6.94
C HIS A 452 19.48 -7.96 6.35
N ALA A 453 20.12 -8.77 7.15
CA ALA A 453 21.37 -9.47 6.81
C ALA A 453 21.26 -10.31 5.53
N VAL A 454 20.12 -10.97 5.29
CA VAL A 454 19.89 -11.77 4.08
C VAL A 454 19.86 -10.88 2.84
N ALA A 455 19.21 -9.70 2.89
CA ALA A 455 19.19 -8.75 1.79
C ALA A 455 20.57 -8.16 1.51
N GLU A 456 21.33 -7.84 2.55
CA GLU A 456 22.73 -7.38 2.42
C GLU A 456 23.62 -8.45 1.79
N ALA A 457 23.51 -9.71 2.25
CA ALA A 457 24.25 -10.83 1.71
C ALA A 457 23.93 -11.07 0.21
N GLU A 458 22.66 -10.97 -0.18
CA GLU A 458 22.25 -11.15 -1.58
C GLU A 458 22.79 -10.01 -2.47
N ARG A 459 22.75 -8.76 -2.02
CA ARG A 459 23.38 -7.64 -2.73
C ARG A 459 24.89 -7.80 -2.83
N ALA A 460 25.55 -8.30 -1.79
CA ALA A 460 26.98 -8.60 -1.81
C ALA A 460 27.33 -9.72 -2.81
N ARG A 461 26.52 -10.79 -2.86
CA ARG A 461 26.68 -11.88 -3.84
C ARG A 461 26.59 -11.39 -5.29
N ARG A 462 25.71 -10.44 -5.59
CA ARG A 462 25.57 -9.86 -6.95
C ARG A 462 26.78 -9.01 -7.36
N ARG A 463 27.44 -8.36 -6.40
CA ARG A 463 28.66 -7.55 -6.66
C ARG A 463 29.91 -8.37 -6.90
N GLN A 464 29.90 -9.67 -6.57
CA GLN A 464 31.05 -10.53 -6.81
C GLN A 464 31.27 -10.77 -8.31
N PRO A 465 32.54 -10.75 -8.80
CA PRO A 465 32.83 -11.02 -10.20
C PRO A 465 32.36 -12.42 -10.58
N PHE A 466 31.90 -12.56 -11.82
CA PHE A 466 31.37 -13.81 -12.35
C PHE A 466 32.42 -14.93 -12.23
N PRO A 467 32.07 -16.08 -11.60
CA PRO A 467 32.95 -17.26 -11.65
C PRO A 467 33.19 -17.69 -13.10
N ARG A 468 34.39 -18.10 -13.46
CA ARG A 468 34.74 -18.57 -14.82
C ARG A 468 33.73 -19.59 -15.39
N MET A 469 33.26 -20.51 -14.58
CA MET A 469 32.22 -21.49 -14.98
C MET A 469 30.88 -20.83 -15.44
N ARG A 470 30.44 -19.74 -14.80
CA ARG A 470 29.24 -18.99 -15.23
C ARG A 470 29.44 -18.24 -16.53
N ALA A 471 30.65 -17.70 -16.76
CA ALA A 471 31.00 -17.07 -18.03
C ALA A 471 30.95 -18.08 -19.18
N ILE A 472 31.46 -19.29 -18.99
CA ILE A 472 31.38 -20.39 -19.97
C ILE A 472 29.94 -20.80 -20.24
N GLN A 473 29.12 -20.96 -19.22
CA GLN A 473 27.69 -21.27 -19.34
C GLN A 473 26.91 -20.16 -20.07
N LEU A 474 27.24 -18.90 -19.81
CA LEU A 474 26.65 -17.75 -20.50
C LEU A 474 27.01 -17.77 -22.00
N ILE A 475 28.27 -17.98 -22.34
CA ILE A 475 28.73 -18.08 -23.73
C ILE A 475 28.05 -19.25 -24.44
N SER A 476 27.97 -20.42 -23.81
CA SER A 476 27.26 -21.59 -24.36
C SER A 476 25.77 -21.32 -24.59
N ALA A 477 25.10 -20.63 -23.65
CA ALA A 477 23.69 -20.26 -23.80
C ALA A 477 23.44 -19.24 -24.92
N LEU A 478 24.35 -18.30 -25.11
CA LEU A 478 24.28 -17.30 -26.19
C LEU A 478 24.55 -17.96 -27.57
N VAL A 479 25.53 -18.82 -27.65
CA VAL A 479 25.86 -19.59 -28.86
C VAL A 479 24.69 -20.52 -29.24
N GLY A 480 24.12 -21.25 -28.28
CA GLY A 480 22.95 -22.11 -28.52
C GLY A 480 21.75 -21.35 -29.07
N ARG A 481 21.47 -20.13 -28.56
CA ARG A 481 20.41 -19.26 -29.09
C ARG A 481 20.70 -18.75 -30.51
N ALA A 482 21.95 -18.39 -30.79
CA ALA A 482 22.33 -17.96 -32.12
C ALA A 482 22.18 -19.13 -33.14
N SER A 483 22.58 -20.36 -32.75
CA SER A 483 22.39 -21.55 -33.59
C SER A 483 20.92 -21.85 -33.84
N SER A 484 20.07 -21.85 -32.80
CA SER A 484 18.63 -22.07 -32.96
C SER A 484 17.93 -20.99 -33.81
N ALA A 485 18.37 -19.73 -33.70
CA ALA A 485 17.88 -18.64 -34.53
C ALA A 485 18.27 -18.80 -36.00
N LEU A 486 19.52 -19.26 -36.26
CA LEU A 486 20.03 -19.57 -37.60
C LEU A 486 19.29 -20.77 -38.21
N GLU A 487 19.04 -21.82 -37.45
CA GLU A 487 18.28 -22.99 -37.90
C GLU A 487 16.84 -22.62 -38.25
N HIS A 488 16.21 -21.78 -37.42
CA HIS A 488 14.87 -21.30 -37.68
C HIS A 488 14.78 -20.38 -38.93
N TYR A 489 15.82 -19.59 -39.17
CA TYR A 489 15.94 -18.75 -40.36
C TYR A 489 16.24 -19.57 -41.63
N ALA A 490 17.12 -20.58 -41.52
CA ALA A 490 17.42 -21.48 -42.61
C ALA A 490 16.24 -22.36 -42.99
N GLY A 491 15.52 -22.90 -42.00
CA GLY A 491 14.29 -23.69 -42.23
C GLY A 491 13.14 -22.93 -42.91
N ARG A 492 13.05 -21.61 -42.69
CA ARG A 492 12.10 -20.74 -43.41
C ARG A 492 12.49 -20.48 -44.87
N ARG A 493 13.77 -20.58 -45.23
CA ARG A 493 14.22 -20.39 -46.62
C ARG A 493 14.13 -21.67 -47.47
N LEU A 494 14.02 -22.83 -46.83
CA LEU A 494 13.89 -24.12 -47.54
C LEU A 494 12.41 -24.52 -47.81
N ASN A 495 11.45 -23.79 -47.27
CA ASN A 495 10.01 -23.97 -47.46
C ASN A 495 9.38 -22.87 -48.32
N LEU A 496 10.16 -22.14 -49.12
CA LEU A 496 9.79 -21.26 -50.21
C LEU A 496 10.41 -21.84 -51.48
#